data_ab376508935d1d7208c464f4383d0156
#
_entry.id   ab376508935d1d7208c464f4383d0156
#
_cell.length_a   1.000
_cell.length_b   1.000
_cell.length_c   1.000
_cell.angle_alpha   90.00
_cell.angle_beta   90.00
_cell.angle_gamma   90.00
#
_symmetry.space_group_name_H-M   'P 1'
#
loop_
_entity.id
_entity.type
_entity.pdbx_description
1 polymer ?
#
loop_
_entity_poly.entity_id
_entity_poly.type
_entity_poly.pdbx_seq_one_letter_code
_entity_poly.pdbx_strand_id
1 'polypeptide(L)'
;MEVRENIFRGWANSRLGPIRAVYNGLNAIFKKTWATVSPTLCPVVGFPRVPIFGTPTQGFAYNFLQIPPGDQPEVIETDVVVVGSGCGGGVAAKNLAEAGQRVLVVEKAYHYSTDQFPMKFNEGFVNLFESGGATMSDDSSMAVLSGSTWGGGGTVNWAASLQTQGYVRQQWANTGLPFFTSLEFQNSLDRVCDRMGVNTEFIEHNYSNRAVLEGARKLGYAAKPVPQNTGKGEHYCGHCALGCHSTGKKGPAESWLVDAAHAGATFMEGFRVKKILFDQTSGGRVASGVEGVWTSRDSHFGTNASDAVSRKVIIKAKKVIVSCGTLHSPLLLLQSGLKNSHIGKNLHLHPGKYIFLGFQRPLLIWNSRHLRWYLRGQGPSLGRLCVDHSRQRI
;
A
#
# COMPACT_ATOMS: atom_id res chain seq x y z
N MET A 1 9.92 -36.71 14.05
CA MET A 1 10.00 -35.26 13.97
C MET A 1 11.44 -34.80 13.74
N GLU A 2 12.37 -35.28 14.52
CA GLU A 2 13.79 -34.93 14.48
C GLU A 2 14.48 -35.08 13.10
N VAL A 3 14.25 -36.17 12.37
CA VAL A 3 14.81 -36.38 11.01
C VAL A 3 14.36 -35.29 10.04
N ARG A 4 13.09 -34.92 10.09
CA ARG A 4 12.55 -33.86 9.21
C ARG A 4 13.16 -32.50 9.56
N GLU A 5 13.31 -32.21 10.83
CA GLU A 5 13.92 -30.97 11.31
C GLU A 5 15.38 -30.87 10.88
N ASN A 6 16.14 -31.97 10.98
CA ASN A 6 17.54 -32.01 10.55
C ASN A 6 17.70 -31.80 9.04
N ILE A 7 16.80 -32.37 8.22
CA ILE A 7 16.77 -32.11 6.77
C ILE A 7 16.52 -30.63 6.49
N PHE A 8 15.51 -30.04 7.11
CA PHE A 8 15.20 -28.61 6.94
C PHE A 8 16.34 -27.69 7.39
N ARG A 9 16.98 -28.00 8.53
CA ARG A 9 18.16 -27.27 8.99
C ARG A 9 19.34 -27.42 8.01
N GLY A 10 19.51 -28.62 7.45
CA GLY A 10 20.51 -28.87 6.39
C GLY A 10 20.27 -28.01 5.14
N TRP A 11 19.03 -27.87 4.72
CA TRP A 11 18.69 -26.98 3.59
C TRP A 11 18.92 -25.51 3.91
N ALA A 12 18.56 -25.05 5.09
CA ALA A 12 18.78 -23.68 5.55
C ALA A 12 20.26 -23.29 5.52
N ASN A 13 21.14 -24.24 5.88
CA ASN A 13 22.56 -24.04 6.00
C ASN A 13 23.37 -24.56 4.79
N SER A 14 22.69 -24.97 3.72
CA SER A 14 23.33 -25.51 2.52
C SER A 14 24.31 -24.50 1.89
N ARG A 15 25.45 -24.96 1.42
CA ARG A 15 26.39 -24.14 0.62
C ARG A 15 25.82 -23.81 -0.76
N LEU A 16 24.85 -24.61 -1.27
CA LEU A 16 24.25 -24.41 -2.58
C LEU A 16 23.09 -23.40 -2.48
N GLY A 17 23.23 -22.28 -3.20
CA GLY A 17 22.22 -21.20 -3.25
C GLY A 17 20.81 -21.68 -3.60
N PRO A 18 20.60 -22.49 -4.62
CA PRO A 18 19.28 -23.03 -4.99
C PRO A 18 18.57 -23.80 -3.87
N ILE A 19 19.33 -24.59 -3.08
CA ILE A 19 18.75 -25.33 -1.94
C ILE A 19 18.26 -24.36 -0.85
N ARG A 20 19.04 -23.31 -0.55
CA ARG A 20 18.59 -22.27 0.37
C ARG A 20 17.37 -21.52 -0.14
N ALA A 21 17.30 -21.25 -1.45
CA ALA A 21 16.13 -20.60 -2.04
C ALA A 21 14.86 -21.45 -1.90
N VAL A 22 14.96 -22.76 -2.15
CA VAL A 22 13.85 -23.70 -1.92
C VAL A 22 13.43 -23.71 -0.45
N TYR A 23 14.39 -23.79 0.47
CA TYR A 23 14.10 -23.72 1.92
C TYR A 23 13.36 -22.41 2.28
N ASN A 24 13.85 -21.27 1.81
CA ASN A 24 13.25 -19.97 2.11
C ASN A 24 11.83 -19.86 1.56
N GLY A 25 11.60 -20.31 0.32
CA GLY A 25 10.29 -20.34 -0.31
C GLY A 25 9.29 -21.21 0.45
N LEU A 26 9.66 -22.46 0.74
CA LEU A 26 8.82 -23.36 1.51
C LEU A 26 8.54 -22.86 2.92
N ASN A 27 9.56 -22.35 3.60
CA ASN A 27 9.41 -21.78 4.95
C ASN A 27 8.48 -20.56 4.96
N ALA A 28 8.58 -19.68 3.95
CA ALA A 28 7.67 -18.55 3.81
C ALA A 28 6.21 -19.00 3.60
N ILE A 29 6.01 -19.98 2.71
CA ILE A 29 4.67 -20.56 2.44
C ILE A 29 4.10 -21.19 3.72
N PHE A 30 4.87 -22.05 4.41
CA PHE A 30 4.41 -22.72 5.62
C PHE A 30 4.10 -21.72 6.74
N LYS A 31 4.95 -20.72 6.95
CA LYS A 31 4.71 -19.68 7.97
C LYS A 31 3.48 -18.85 7.63
N LYS A 32 3.32 -18.45 6.37
CA LYS A 32 2.13 -17.71 5.91
C LYS A 32 0.88 -18.55 6.14
N THR A 33 0.87 -19.78 5.65
CA THR A 33 -0.27 -20.71 5.80
C THR A 33 -0.60 -20.91 7.27
N TRP A 34 0.39 -21.22 8.10
CA TRP A 34 0.16 -21.42 9.54
C TRP A 34 -0.39 -20.16 10.22
N ALA A 35 0.17 -18.98 9.93
CA ALA A 35 -0.30 -17.72 10.47
C ALA A 35 -1.75 -17.40 10.07
N THR A 36 -2.16 -17.81 8.86
CA THR A 36 -3.50 -17.48 8.32
C THR A 36 -4.57 -18.50 8.68
N VAL A 37 -4.22 -19.78 8.80
CA VAL A 37 -5.22 -20.85 9.02
C VAL A 37 -5.20 -21.45 10.42
N SER A 38 -4.15 -21.22 11.21
CA SER A 38 -4.05 -21.78 12.56
C SER A 38 -5.17 -21.29 13.46
N PRO A 39 -6.00 -22.18 14.02
CA PRO A 39 -7.07 -21.77 14.93
C PRO A 39 -6.53 -21.29 16.29
N THR A 40 -5.30 -21.66 16.62
CA THR A 40 -4.71 -21.44 17.95
C THR A 40 -3.77 -20.24 18.02
N LEU A 41 -3.16 -19.83 16.89
CA LEU A 41 -2.14 -18.78 16.92
C LEU A 41 -2.68 -17.44 17.45
N CYS A 42 -3.76 -16.93 16.87
CA CYS A 42 -4.31 -15.64 17.28
C CYS A 42 -4.76 -15.61 18.74
N PRO A 43 -5.48 -16.64 19.26
CA PRO A 43 -5.79 -16.72 20.69
C PRO A 43 -4.55 -16.76 21.58
N VAL A 44 -3.53 -17.54 21.23
CA VAL A 44 -2.29 -17.67 22.02
C VAL A 44 -1.52 -16.36 22.11
N VAL A 45 -1.41 -15.63 21.01
CA VAL A 45 -0.71 -14.33 20.99
C VAL A 45 -1.60 -13.15 21.42
N GLY A 46 -2.88 -13.40 21.71
CA GLY A 46 -3.83 -12.34 22.09
C GLY A 46 -4.14 -11.36 20.96
N PHE A 47 -3.97 -11.76 19.70
CA PHE A 47 -4.22 -10.89 18.55
C PHE A 47 -5.57 -11.24 17.92
N PRO A 48 -6.52 -10.30 17.84
CA PRO A 48 -7.77 -10.53 17.13
C PRO A 48 -7.51 -10.62 15.62
N ARG A 49 -8.18 -11.56 14.96
CA ARG A 49 -8.03 -11.75 13.50
C ARG A 49 -8.58 -10.58 12.69
N VAL A 50 -9.64 -9.96 13.20
CA VAL A 50 -10.28 -8.76 12.64
C VAL A 50 -10.78 -7.95 13.83
N PRO A 51 -10.72 -6.61 13.81
CA PRO A 51 -11.31 -5.82 14.88
C PRO A 51 -12.81 -6.10 14.94
N ILE A 52 -13.27 -6.42 16.14
CA ILE A 52 -14.67 -6.70 16.44
C ILE A 52 -15.39 -5.49 17.05
N PHE A 53 -14.69 -4.37 17.15
CA PHE A 53 -15.18 -3.13 17.75
C PHE A 53 -15.02 -1.96 16.77
N GLY A 54 -15.93 -1.05 16.87
CA GLY A 54 -16.06 0.11 16.00
C GLY A 54 -17.20 -0.09 14.98
N THR A 55 -17.95 0.95 14.78
CA THR A 55 -18.99 1.01 13.75
C THR A 55 -18.37 1.57 12.49
N PRO A 56 -18.58 0.95 11.32
CA PRO A 56 -18.15 1.56 10.06
C PRO A 56 -18.77 2.95 9.90
N THR A 57 -17.94 3.92 9.50
CA THR A 57 -18.46 5.24 9.12
C THR A 57 -18.80 5.24 7.64
N GLN A 58 -19.75 6.07 7.25
CA GLN A 58 -20.09 6.20 5.85
C GLN A 58 -18.92 6.81 5.07
N GLY A 59 -18.39 6.05 4.11
CA GLY A 59 -17.41 6.53 3.14
C GLY A 59 -18.06 7.32 2.01
N PHE A 60 -17.22 7.87 1.11
CA PHE A 60 -17.72 8.54 -0.08
C PHE A 60 -18.32 7.53 -1.06
N ALA A 61 -19.52 7.82 -1.57
CA ALA A 61 -20.19 6.99 -2.57
C ALA A 61 -19.65 7.33 -3.97
N TYR A 62 -18.74 6.53 -4.46
CA TYR A 62 -18.22 6.66 -5.83
C TYR A 62 -19.22 6.18 -6.86
N ASN A 63 -19.36 6.94 -7.95
CA ASN A 63 -20.09 6.52 -9.14
C ASN A 63 -19.09 6.12 -10.23
N PHE A 64 -19.02 4.82 -10.52
CA PHE A 64 -18.11 4.29 -11.52
C PHE A 64 -18.81 4.07 -12.85
N LEU A 65 -18.16 4.46 -13.95
CA LEU A 65 -18.64 4.18 -15.30
C LEU A 65 -18.75 2.66 -15.50
N GLN A 66 -19.90 2.26 -16.02
CA GLN A 66 -20.19 0.88 -16.38
C GLN A 66 -20.21 0.75 -17.90
N ILE A 67 -19.61 -0.29 -18.42
CA ILE A 67 -19.55 -0.57 -19.85
C ILE A 67 -20.56 -1.67 -20.18
N PRO A 68 -21.54 -1.42 -21.06
CA PRO A 68 -22.50 -2.46 -21.41
C PRO A 68 -21.84 -3.60 -22.17
N PRO A 69 -22.41 -4.81 -22.17
CA PRO A 69 -21.92 -5.91 -22.99
C PRO A 69 -21.86 -5.53 -24.49
N GLY A 70 -20.89 -6.07 -25.21
CA GLY A 70 -20.76 -5.83 -26.63
C GLY A 70 -19.46 -6.34 -27.22
N ASP A 71 -19.44 -6.66 -28.51
CA ASP A 71 -18.30 -7.27 -29.19
C ASP A 71 -17.30 -6.20 -29.70
N GLN A 72 -17.80 -4.99 -29.99
CA GLN A 72 -16.95 -3.90 -30.48
C GLN A 72 -16.30 -3.16 -29.30
N PRO A 73 -15.09 -2.64 -29.47
CA PRO A 73 -14.48 -1.79 -28.46
C PRO A 73 -15.36 -0.60 -28.09
N GLU A 74 -15.51 -0.33 -26.80
CA GLU A 74 -16.12 0.92 -26.34
C GLU A 74 -15.12 2.07 -26.48
N VAL A 75 -15.58 3.23 -26.95
CA VAL A 75 -14.73 4.42 -27.13
C VAL A 75 -15.23 5.53 -26.23
N ILE A 76 -14.36 6.01 -25.34
CA ILE A 76 -14.63 7.13 -24.43
C ILE A 76 -13.67 8.28 -24.76
N GLU A 77 -14.16 9.52 -24.65
CA GLU A 77 -13.35 10.71 -24.88
C GLU A 77 -13.29 11.60 -23.63
N THR A 78 -12.09 12.03 -23.30
CA THR A 78 -11.83 12.93 -22.16
C THR A 78 -10.68 13.89 -22.48
N ASP A 79 -10.44 14.91 -21.66
CA ASP A 79 -9.25 15.76 -21.84
C ASP A 79 -8.02 15.11 -21.23
N VAL A 80 -8.18 14.47 -20.05
CA VAL A 80 -7.09 13.80 -19.35
C VAL A 80 -7.55 12.44 -18.85
N VAL A 81 -6.77 11.39 -19.17
CA VAL A 81 -6.91 10.08 -18.52
C VAL A 81 -5.81 9.89 -17.51
N VAL A 82 -6.17 9.57 -16.26
CA VAL A 82 -5.25 9.24 -15.17
C VAL A 82 -5.29 7.74 -14.95
N VAL A 83 -4.18 7.06 -15.24
CA VAL A 83 -4.06 5.60 -15.10
C VAL A 83 -3.50 5.25 -13.72
N GLY A 84 -4.37 4.75 -12.86
CA GLY A 84 -4.10 4.42 -11.45
C GLY A 84 -4.68 5.44 -10.48
N SER A 85 -5.46 4.94 -9.54
CA SER A 85 -6.16 5.72 -8.49
C SER A 85 -5.31 5.96 -7.22
N GLY A 86 -4.05 5.51 -7.20
CA GLY A 86 -3.16 5.64 -6.05
C GLY A 86 -2.82 7.10 -5.68
N CYS A 87 -1.86 7.28 -4.77
CA CYS A 87 -1.52 8.60 -4.22
C CYS A 87 -1.19 9.63 -5.31
N GLY A 88 -0.37 9.27 -6.30
CA GLY A 88 -0.01 10.20 -7.38
C GLY A 88 -1.20 10.50 -8.29
N GLY A 89 -1.97 9.46 -8.65
CA GLY A 89 -3.16 9.61 -9.50
C GLY A 89 -4.25 10.46 -8.86
N GLY A 90 -4.52 10.25 -7.57
CA GLY A 90 -5.50 11.03 -6.82
C GLY A 90 -5.16 12.52 -6.78
N VAL A 91 -3.90 12.86 -6.48
CA VAL A 91 -3.43 14.26 -6.46
C VAL A 91 -3.51 14.89 -7.85
N ALA A 92 -3.07 14.16 -8.88
CA ALA A 92 -3.14 14.65 -10.26
C ALA A 92 -4.59 14.88 -10.71
N ALA A 93 -5.48 13.92 -10.42
CA ALA A 93 -6.90 14.01 -10.79
C ALA A 93 -7.57 15.22 -10.14
N LYS A 94 -7.35 15.44 -8.84
CA LYS A 94 -7.88 16.59 -8.11
C LYS A 94 -7.44 17.90 -8.74
N ASN A 95 -6.13 18.09 -8.91
CA ASN A 95 -5.62 19.36 -9.41
C ASN A 95 -6.05 19.65 -10.86
N LEU A 96 -6.14 18.63 -11.69
CA LEU A 96 -6.56 18.80 -13.10
C LEU A 96 -8.06 19.04 -13.22
N ALA A 97 -8.88 18.38 -12.40
CA ALA A 97 -10.33 18.61 -12.37
C ALA A 97 -10.65 20.02 -11.86
N GLU A 98 -10.01 20.47 -10.78
CA GLU A 98 -10.14 21.85 -10.28
C GLU A 98 -9.66 22.90 -11.30
N ALA A 99 -8.72 22.56 -12.17
CA ALA A 99 -8.31 23.41 -13.29
C ALA A 99 -9.28 23.35 -14.51
N GLY A 100 -10.46 22.74 -14.35
CA GLY A 100 -11.51 22.70 -15.36
C GLY A 100 -11.30 21.66 -16.47
N GLN A 101 -10.35 20.71 -16.33
CA GLN A 101 -10.18 19.62 -17.30
C GLN A 101 -11.22 18.52 -17.05
N ARG A 102 -11.75 17.94 -18.12
CA ARG A 102 -12.50 16.69 -18.02
C ARG A 102 -11.52 15.56 -17.70
N VAL A 103 -11.57 15.03 -16.49
CA VAL A 103 -10.64 14.00 -15.99
C VAL A 103 -11.37 12.68 -15.84
N LEU A 104 -10.81 11.62 -16.42
CA LEU A 104 -11.22 10.24 -16.18
C LEU A 104 -10.09 9.49 -15.44
N VAL A 105 -10.35 9.07 -14.23
CA VAL A 105 -9.44 8.19 -13.46
C VAL A 105 -9.82 6.75 -13.70
N VAL A 106 -8.85 5.95 -14.11
CA VAL A 106 -9.06 4.51 -14.37
C VAL A 106 -8.19 3.68 -13.45
N GLU A 107 -8.79 2.62 -12.88
CA GLU A 107 -8.12 1.70 -11.96
C GLU A 107 -8.39 0.25 -12.37
N LYS A 108 -7.35 -0.60 -12.35
CA LYS A 108 -7.51 -2.02 -12.68
C LYS A 108 -8.23 -2.82 -11.62
N ALA A 109 -8.13 -2.38 -10.38
CA ALA A 109 -8.75 -3.00 -9.21
C ALA A 109 -10.10 -2.34 -8.89
N TYR A 110 -10.70 -2.76 -7.79
CA TYR A 110 -12.04 -2.34 -7.39
C TYR A 110 -12.03 -1.52 -6.11
N HIS A 111 -13.08 -0.74 -5.91
CA HIS A 111 -13.39 -0.04 -4.67
C HIS A 111 -14.12 -0.97 -3.71
N TYR A 112 -13.83 -0.83 -2.43
CA TYR A 112 -14.54 -1.51 -1.35
C TYR A 112 -15.06 -0.46 -0.37
N SER A 113 -16.32 -0.62 0.05
CA SER A 113 -16.95 0.28 1.00
C SER A 113 -16.48 0.03 2.44
N THR A 114 -16.71 0.99 3.31
CA THR A 114 -16.23 0.94 4.69
C THR A 114 -16.84 -0.19 5.53
N ASP A 115 -18.04 -0.67 5.19
CA ASP A 115 -18.67 -1.83 5.81
C ASP A 115 -17.98 -3.16 5.45
N GLN A 116 -17.24 -3.21 4.33
CA GLN A 116 -16.43 -4.36 3.95
C GLN A 116 -15.04 -4.35 4.64
N PHE A 117 -14.72 -3.28 5.36
CA PHE A 117 -13.44 -3.11 6.05
C PHE A 117 -13.57 -3.26 7.57
N PRO A 118 -12.50 -3.70 8.25
CA PRO A 118 -11.33 -4.35 7.66
C PRO A 118 -11.68 -5.76 7.19
N MET A 119 -11.13 -6.16 6.06
CA MET A 119 -11.32 -7.51 5.55
C MET A 119 -10.65 -8.55 6.44
N LYS A 120 -11.13 -9.79 6.39
CA LYS A 120 -10.38 -10.91 6.96
C LYS A 120 -9.01 -11.03 6.28
N PHE A 121 -8.01 -11.55 7.00
CA PHE A 121 -6.62 -11.52 6.54
C PHE A 121 -6.46 -12.06 5.11
N ASN A 122 -6.98 -13.26 4.83
CA ASN A 122 -6.85 -13.87 3.50
C ASN A 122 -7.61 -13.08 2.41
N GLU A 123 -8.80 -12.63 2.70
CA GLU A 123 -9.62 -11.81 1.79
C GLU A 123 -8.92 -10.48 1.49
N GLY A 124 -8.41 -9.80 2.53
CA GLY A 124 -7.72 -8.54 2.37
C GLY A 124 -6.46 -8.65 1.53
N PHE A 125 -5.68 -9.72 1.72
CA PHE A 125 -4.49 -9.92 0.88
C PHE A 125 -4.83 -10.24 -0.56
N VAL A 126 -5.87 -11.01 -0.83
CA VAL A 126 -6.31 -11.33 -2.20
C VAL A 126 -6.91 -10.10 -2.90
N ASN A 127 -7.75 -9.34 -2.20
CA ASN A 127 -8.56 -8.29 -2.82
C ASN A 127 -7.87 -6.91 -2.83
N LEU A 128 -6.93 -6.65 -1.90
CA LEU A 128 -6.35 -5.32 -1.72
C LEU A 128 -4.88 -5.22 -2.17
N PHE A 129 -4.22 -6.36 -2.42
CA PHE A 129 -2.80 -6.36 -2.77
C PHE A 129 -2.52 -7.04 -4.11
N GLU A 130 -1.49 -6.57 -4.77
CA GLU A 130 -0.98 -7.20 -5.98
C GLU A 130 -0.51 -8.63 -5.69
N SER A 131 -0.93 -9.57 -6.53
CA SER A 131 -0.58 -11.00 -6.40
C SER A 131 -0.82 -11.57 -4.99
N GLY A 132 -1.86 -11.11 -4.30
CA GLY A 132 -2.15 -11.55 -2.93
C GLY A 132 -1.05 -11.19 -1.92
N GLY A 133 -0.31 -10.09 -2.15
CA GLY A 133 0.82 -9.67 -1.34
C GLY A 133 2.08 -10.55 -1.48
N ALA A 134 2.18 -11.32 -2.58
CA ALA A 134 3.27 -12.27 -2.80
C ALA A 134 4.16 -11.90 -4.01
N THR A 135 4.35 -10.61 -4.28
CA THR A 135 5.31 -10.17 -5.30
C THR A 135 6.73 -10.27 -4.75
N MET A 136 7.48 -11.21 -5.29
CA MET A 136 8.85 -11.51 -4.84
C MET A 136 9.86 -11.12 -5.93
N SER A 137 11.09 -10.78 -5.52
CA SER A 137 12.23 -10.73 -6.44
C SER A 137 12.56 -12.12 -6.99
N ASP A 138 13.22 -12.21 -8.14
CA ASP A 138 13.56 -13.49 -8.80
C ASP A 138 14.38 -14.42 -7.90
N ASP A 139 15.24 -13.85 -7.06
CA ASP A 139 16.04 -14.58 -6.07
C ASP A 139 15.29 -14.81 -4.74
N SER A 140 14.03 -14.39 -4.65
CA SER A 140 13.18 -14.47 -3.45
C SER A 140 13.75 -13.78 -2.19
N SER A 141 14.74 -12.91 -2.34
CA SER A 141 15.35 -12.19 -1.22
C SER A 141 14.53 -11.00 -0.76
N MET A 142 13.70 -10.44 -1.65
CA MET A 142 12.84 -9.30 -1.35
C MET A 142 11.38 -9.60 -1.66
N ALA A 143 10.49 -9.19 -0.74
CA ALA A 143 9.07 -9.15 -0.97
C ALA A 143 8.61 -7.70 -1.13
N VAL A 144 7.90 -7.39 -2.20
CA VAL A 144 7.34 -6.07 -2.45
C VAL A 144 5.83 -6.12 -2.22
N LEU A 145 5.35 -5.38 -1.24
CA LEU A 145 3.92 -5.19 -1.02
C LEU A 145 3.44 -4.00 -1.83
N SER A 146 2.49 -4.22 -2.72
CA SER A 146 1.89 -3.19 -3.55
C SER A 146 0.37 -3.25 -3.43
N GLY A 147 -0.28 -2.12 -3.20
CA GLY A 147 -1.74 -2.04 -3.14
C GLY A 147 -2.35 -2.24 -4.53
N SER A 148 -3.39 -3.07 -4.61
CA SER A 148 -4.20 -3.32 -5.80
C SER A 148 -5.67 -3.18 -5.43
N THR A 149 -6.11 -1.95 -5.23
CA THR A 149 -7.45 -1.56 -4.85
C THR A 149 -7.65 -0.08 -5.20
N TRP A 150 -8.88 0.42 -5.19
CA TRP A 150 -9.15 1.85 -5.33
C TRP A 150 -8.41 2.66 -4.25
N GLY A 151 -7.66 3.68 -4.66
CA GLY A 151 -6.73 4.42 -3.80
C GLY A 151 -5.34 3.79 -3.69
N GLY A 152 -5.10 2.64 -4.32
CA GLY A 152 -3.81 1.96 -4.39
C GLY A 152 -3.17 1.71 -3.02
N GLY A 153 -1.85 1.91 -2.92
CA GLY A 153 -1.10 1.76 -1.68
C GLY A 153 -1.57 2.67 -0.53
N GLY A 154 -2.23 3.79 -0.85
CA GLY A 154 -2.79 4.70 0.14
C GLY A 154 -4.00 4.14 0.89
N THR A 155 -4.68 3.13 0.33
CA THR A 155 -5.78 2.42 1.02
C THR A 155 -5.25 1.38 2.01
N VAL A 156 -4.10 0.76 1.73
CA VAL A 156 -3.54 -0.34 2.53
C VAL A 156 -2.29 0.03 3.33
N ASN A 157 -1.83 1.28 3.27
CA ASN A 157 -0.69 1.75 4.05
C ASN A 157 -0.98 1.75 5.56
N TRP A 158 0.07 1.83 6.36
CA TRP A 158 -0.02 1.79 7.82
C TRP A 158 -0.14 3.19 8.45
N ALA A 159 -0.64 4.16 7.70
CA ALA A 159 -0.77 5.56 8.09
C ALA A 159 0.55 6.30 8.36
N ALA A 160 1.69 5.66 8.30
CA ALA A 160 2.99 6.30 8.48
C ALA A 160 3.27 7.31 7.35
N SER A 161 3.47 8.59 7.72
CA SER A 161 3.55 9.72 6.78
C SER A 161 4.80 10.55 7.06
N LEU A 162 5.93 10.06 6.54
CA LEU A 162 7.23 10.72 6.70
C LEU A 162 7.52 11.61 5.49
N GLN A 163 7.91 12.85 5.74
CA GLN A 163 8.44 13.71 4.67
C GLN A 163 9.82 13.22 4.22
N THR A 164 10.13 13.46 2.94
CA THR A 164 11.44 13.15 2.38
C THR A 164 12.54 13.87 3.13
N GLN A 165 13.54 13.11 3.58
CA GLN A 165 14.66 13.63 4.38
C GLN A 165 15.52 14.61 3.57
N GLY A 166 16.06 15.63 4.23
CA GLY A 166 16.82 16.70 3.58
C GLY A 166 18.02 16.20 2.76
N TYR A 167 18.76 15.19 3.27
CA TYR A 167 19.90 14.64 2.54
C TYR A 167 19.49 13.93 1.25
N VAL A 168 18.34 13.26 1.23
CA VAL A 168 17.79 12.62 0.01
C VAL A 168 17.41 13.70 -1.01
N ARG A 169 16.76 14.76 -0.56
CA ARG A 169 16.40 15.91 -1.41
C ARG A 169 17.67 16.54 -2.03
N GLN A 170 18.73 16.67 -1.23
CA GLN A 170 20.02 17.17 -1.70
C GLN A 170 20.67 16.23 -2.73
N GLN A 171 20.57 14.90 -2.52
CA GLN A 171 21.05 13.93 -3.53
C GLN A 171 20.32 14.12 -4.87
N TRP A 172 19.00 14.28 -4.85
CA TRP A 172 18.24 14.54 -6.07
C TRP A 172 18.61 15.88 -6.73
N ALA A 173 18.79 16.92 -5.95
CA ALA A 173 19.26 18.21 -6.46
C ALA A 173 20.61 18.11 -7.16
N ASN A 174 21.54 17.35 -6.58
CA ASN A 174 22.89 17.14 -7.13
C ASN A 174 22.88 16.33 -8.44
N THR A 175 21.80 15.61 -8.75
CA THR A 175 21.64 14.91 -10.04
C THR A 175 20.96 15.77 -11.11
N GLY A 176 20.86 17.08 -10.90
CA GLY A 176 20.28 18.03 -11.86
C GLY A 176 18.80 18.34 -11.61
N LEU A 177 18.28 18.02 -10.42
CA LEU A 177 16.88 18.26 -10.04
C LEU A 177 16.79 19.24 -8.84
N PRO A 178 17.22 20.52 -8.98
CA PRO A 178 17.29 21.47 -7.88
C PRO A 178 15.92 21.80 -7.26
N PHE A 179 14.85 21.57 -8.00
CA PHE A 179 13.47 21.70 -7.51
C PHE A 179 13.24 21.02 -6.16
N PHE A 180 13.82 19.84 -5.92
CA PHE A 180 13.60 19.07 -4.68
C PHE A 180 14.17 19.72 -3.42
N THR A 181 15.04 20.72 -3.53
CA THR A 181 15.53 21.55 -2.41
C THR A 181 14.84 22.91 -2.31
N SER A 182 13.93 23.22 -3.23
CA SER A 182 13.23 24.50 -3.28
C SER A 182 12.13 24.62 -2.22
N LEU A 183 11.75 25.87 -1.94
CA LEU A 183 10.58 26.20 -1.11
C LEU A 183 9.28 25.71 -1.77
N GLU A 184 9.21 25.73 -3.10
CA GLU A 184 8.04 25.26 -3.85
C GLU A 184 7.79 23.77 -3.62
N PHE A 185 8.84 22.94 -3.59
CA PHE A 185 8.71 21.53 -3.22
C PHE A 185 8.27 21.37 -1.76
N GLN A 186 8.83 22.16 -0.83
CA GLN A 186 8.40 22.13 0.57
C GLN A 186 6.92 22.48 0.71
N ASN A 187 6.48 23.58 0.08
CA ASN A 187 5.09 23.99 0.09
C ASN A 187 4.16 22.90 -0.49
N SER A 188 4.64 22.11 -1.45
CA SER A 188 3.88 20.99 -2.01
C SER A 188 3.75 19.84 -1.02
N LEU A 189 4.82 19.51 -0.28
CA LEU A 189 4.77 18.54 0.82
C LEU A 189 3.81 18.97 1.93
N ASP A 190 3.86 20.23 2.32
CA ASP A 190 3.03 20.77 3.38
C ASP A 190 1.54 20.74 2.99
N ARG A 191 1.19 21.16 1.76
CA ARG A 191 -0.18 21.03 1.24
C ARG A 191 -0.71 19.60 1.27
N VAL A 192 0.13 18.63 0.90
CA VAL A 192 -0.25 17.21 0.95
C VAL A 192 -0.45 16.74 2.38
N CYS A 193 0.47 17.07 3.27
CA CYS A 193 0.38 16.72 4.69
C CYS A 193 -0.86 17.34 5.35
N ASP A 194 -1.13 18.61 5.08
CA ASP A 194 -2.29 19.32 5.63
C ASP A 194 -3.61 18.70 5.13
N ARG A 195 -3.72 18.40 3.83
CA ARG A 195 -4.93 17.78 3.27
C ARG A 195 -5.22 16.41 3.89
N MET A 196 -4.18 15.64 4.18
CA MET A 196 -4.32 14.32 4.83
C MET A 196 -4.37 14.42 6.36
N GLY A 197 -4.19 15.60 6.93
CA GLY A 197 -4.16 15.81 8.38
C GLY A 197 -3.03 15.05 9.05
N VAL A 198 -1.83 15.09 8.46
CA VAL A 198 -0.64 14.42 9.00
C VAL A 198 -0.21 15.08 10.30
N ASN A 199 -0.16 14.30 11.38
CA ASN A 199 0.20 14.82 12.71
C ASN A 199 0.68 13.70 13.65
N THR A 200 1.14 14.08 14.84
CA THR A 200 1.52 13.18 15.93
C THR A 200 0.68 13.37 17.21
N GLU A 201 -0.26 14.32 17.22
CA GLU A 201 -0.97 14.78 18.43
C GLU A 201 -1.93 13.73 19.00
N PHE A 202 -2.55 12.94 18.11
CA PHE A 202 -3.55 11.96 18.50
C PHE A 202 -3.00 10.52 18.58
N ILE A 203 -1.67 10.37 18.66
CA ILE A 203 -1.05 9.04 18.74
C ILE A 203 -1.12 8.53 20.18
N GLU A 204 -1.89 7.48 20.38
CA GLU A 204 -1.81 6.67 21.59
C GLU A 204 -0.94 5.43 21.35
N HIS A 205 0.25 5.43 21.96
CA HIS A 205 1.19 4.32 21.77
C HIS A 205 0.72 3.06 22.51
N ASN A 206 0.71 1.95 21.79
CA ASN A 206 0.57 0.63 22.41
C ASN A 206 1.80 0.31 23.29
N TYR A 207 1.71 -0.79 24.04
CA TYR A 207 2.80 -1.20 24.95
C TYR A 207 4.14 -1.36 24.23
N SER A 208 4.15 -2.04 23.08
CA SER A 208 5.38 -2.31 22.31
C SER A 208 6.04 -1.01 21.87
N ASN A 209 5.29 -0.05 21.35
CA ASN A 209 5.82 1.24 20.93
C ASN A 209 6.36 2.05 22.12
N ARG A 210 5.67 2.02 23.26
CA ARG A 210 6.18 2.67 24.50
C ARG A 210 7.47 2.03 24.96
N ALA A 211 7.56 0.72 24.95
CA ALA A 211 8.79 -0.01 25.34
C ALA A 211 9.97 0.34 24.42
N VAL A 212 9.74 0.45 23.11
CA VAL A 212 10.79 0.85 22.15
C VAL A 212 11.23 2.29 22.39
N LEU A 213 10.28 3.22 22.56
CA LEU A 213 10.60 4.64 22.83
C LEU A 213 11.38 4.80 24.12
N GLU A 214 10.95 4.16 25.19
CA GLU A 214 11.63 4.22 26.49
C GLU A 214 13.00 3.55 26.46
N GLY A 215 13.11 2.39 25.79
CA GLY A 215 14.38 1.71 25.58
C GLY A 215 15.39 2.56 24.79
N ALA A 216 14.95 3.18 23.71
CA ALA A 216 15.77 4.10 22.93
C ALA A 216 16.24 5.30 23.78
N ARG A 217 15.33 5.91 24.55
CA ARG A 217 15.66 7.02 25.46
C ARG A 217 16.72 6.61 26.48
N LYS A 218 16.57 5.44 27.10
CA LYS A 218 17.54 4.94 28.10
C LYS A 218 18.93 4.64 27.51
N LEU A 219 18.97 4.24 26.25
CA LEU A 219 20.22 3.93 25.52
C LEU A 219 20.82 5.15 24.79
N GLY A 220 20.18 6.31 24.87
CA GLY A 220 20.65 7.51 24.17
C GLY A 220 20.43 7.50 22.66
N TYR A 221 19.55 6.64 22.15
CA TYR A 221 19.23 6.59 20.72
C TYR A 221 18.14 7.62 20.36
N ALA A 222 18.27 8.21 19.18
CA ALA A 222 17.24 9.08 18.65
C ALA A 222 15.98 8.26 18.31
N ALA A 223 14.85 8.66 18.90
CA ALA A 223 13.55 8.05 18.63
C ALA A 223 12.45 9.11 18.71
N LYS A 224 11.50 9.01 17.79
CA LYS A 224 10.32 9.89 17.77
C LYS A 224 9.10 9.15 17.23
N PRO A 225 7.89 9.57 17.59
CA PRO A 225 6.66 9.11 16.97
C PRO A 225 6.67 9.38 15.46
N VAL A 226 6.10 8.47 14.69
CA VAL A 226 5.92 8.63 13.26
C VAL A 226 4.60 9.38 13.01
N PRO A 227 4.60 10.52 12.29
CA PRO A 227 3.37 11.21 11.94
C PRO A 227 2.42 10.29 11.16
N GLN A 228 1.12 10.46 11.36
CA GLN A 228 0.08 9.63 10.76
C GLN A 228 -0.92 10.47 9.97
N ASN A 229 -1.37 9.97 8.82
CA ASN A 229 -2.38 10.61 7.97
C ASN A 229 -3.80 10.31 8.44
N THR A 230 -4.13 10.70 9.66
CA THR A 230 -5.41 10.38 10.32
C THR A 230 -6.41 11.54 10.36
N GLY A 231 -6.23 12.55 9.48
CA GLY A 231 -7.19 13.64 9.37
C GLY A 231 -7.22 14.57 10.59
N LYS A 232 -6.14 14.65 11.36
CA LYS A 232 -6.06 15.37 12.65
C LYS A 232 -7.06 14.84 13.68
N GLY A 233 -7.33 13.53 13.69
CA GLY A 233 -8.26 12.88 14.59
C GLY A 233 -7.72 11.58 15.18
N GLU A 234 -8.41 11.08 16.18
CA GLU A 234 -8.12 9.80 16.82
C GLU A 234 -8.33 8.62 15.85
N HIS A 235 -7.40 7.68 15.85
CA HIS A 235 -7.47 6.52 14.98
C HIS A 235 -6.72 5.32 15.58
N TYR A 236 -7.44 4.36 16.14
CA TYR A 236 -6.88 3.27 16.96
C TYR A 236 -7.26 1.86 16.46
N CYS A 237 -7.53 1.67 15.16
CA CYS A 237 -8.01 0.35 14.70
C CYS A 237 -6.92 -0.72 14.58
N GLY A 238 -5.68 -0.36 14.26
CA GLY A 238 -4.56 -1.29 14.13
C GLY A 238 -4.58 -2.23 12.91
N HIS A 239 -5.57 -2.12 12.03
CA HIS A 239 -5.76 -3.01 10.88
C HIS A 239 -5.65 -2.29 9.52
N CYS A 240 -4.91 -1.21 9.45
CA CYS A 240 -4.79 -0.35 8.27
C CYS A 240 -4.50 -1.10 6.96
N ALA A 241 -3.72 -2.18 7.01
CA ALA A 241 -3.40 -2.99 5.83
C ALA A 241 -4.58 -3.79 5.28
N LEU A 242 -5.65 -3.97 6.06
CA LEU A 242 -6.86 -4.71 5.67
C LEU A 242 -8.04 -3.79 5.33
N GLY A 243 -7.77 -2.48 5.19
CA GLY A 243 -8.75 -1.44 4.94
C GLY A 243 -9.17 -0.70 6.21
N CYS A 244 -9.67 0.51 6.04
CA CYS A 244 -10.08 1.39 7.13
C CYS A 244 -11.60 1.57 7.14
N HIS A 245 -12.28 1.02 8.16
CA HIS A 245 -13.75 1.12 8.30
C HIS A 245 -14.22 2.47 8.87
N SER A 246 -13.32 3.25 9.47
CA SER A 246 -13.67 4.49 10.15
C SER A 246 -13.46 5.75 9.32
N THR A 247 -13.03 5.64 8.06
CA THR A 247 -12.60 6.78 7.22
C THR A 247 -11.57 7.71 7.87
N GLY A 248 -11.07 7.36 9.06
CA GLY A 248 -10.07 8.14 9.79
C GLY A 248 -8.75 8.23 9.05
N LYS A 249 -8.29 7.14 8.45
CA LYS A 249 -7.10 7.14 7.61
C LYS A 249 -7.37 7.84 6.27
N LYS A 250 -6.74 8.99 6.04
CA LYS A 250 -6.92 9.82 4.85
C LYS A 250 -5.98 9.39 3.72
N GLY A 251 -6.28 8.23 3.14
CA GLY A 251 -5.70 7.82 1.85
C GLY A 251 -6.37 8.53 0.67
N PRO A 252 -5.94 8.26 -0.58
CA PRO A 252 -6.52 8.90 -1.77
C PRO A 252 -8.03 8.72 -1.88
N ALA A 253 -8.56 7.54 -1.55
CA ALA A 253 -9.98 7.24 -1.59
C ALA A 253 -10.82 8.05 -0.57
N GLU A 254 -10.21 8.57 0.48
CA GLU A 254 -10.88 9.36 1.51
C GLU A 254 -10.45 10.84 1.50
N SER A 255 -9.71 11.26 0.48
CA SER A 255 -9.20 12.63 0.35
C SER A 255 -9.19 13.12 -1.10
N TRP A 256 -8.11 12.88 -1.82
CA TRP A 256 -7.85 13.47 -3.14
C TRP A 256 -8.86 13.05 -4.22
N LEU A 257 -9.29 11.79 -4.22
CA LEU A 257 -10.28 11.30 -5.19
C LEU A 257 -11.68 11.82 -4.87
N VAL A 258 -11.98 12.06 -3.60
CA VAL A 258 -13.22 12.74 -3.17
C VAL A 258 -13.22 14.19 -3.66
N ASP A 259 -12.11 14.91 -3.48
CA ASP A 259 -11.96 16.26 -3.99
C ASP A 259 -12.09 16.31 -5.52
N ALA A 260 -11.47 15.35 -6.22
CA ALA A 260 -11.58 15.21 -7.66
C ALA A 260 -13.04 14.97 -8.11
N ALA A 261 -13.79 14.13 -7.37
CA ALA A 261 -15.21 13.89 -7.64
C ALA A 261 -16.04 15.18 -7.52
N HIS A 262 -15.82 15.95 -6.46
CA HIS A 262 -16.49 17.24 -6.27
C HIS A 262 -16.13 18.25 -7.34
N ALA A 263 -14.93 18.15 -7.92
CA ALA A 263 -14.49 18.96 -9.05
C ALA A 263 -14.94 18.41 -10.42
N GLY A 264 -15.77 17.37 -10.46
CA GLY A 264 -16.36 16.82 -11.69
C GLY A 264 -15.54 15.74 -12.39
N ALA A 265 -14.51 15.18 -11.77
CA ALA A 265 -13.81 14.01 -12.31
C ALA A 265 -14.74 12.79 -12.36
N THR A 266 -14.55 11.96 -13.38
CA THR A 266 -15.24 10.67 -13.55
C THR A 266 -14.30 9.50 -13.25
N PHE A 267 -14.87 8.35 -12.96
CA PHE A 267 -14.11 7.20 -12.46
C PHE A 267 -14.52 5.90 -13.15
N MET A 268 -13.54 5.03 -13.38
CA MET A 268 -13.75 3.68 -13.88
C MET A 268 -12.88 2.71 -13.09
N GLU A 269 -13.47 1.76 -12.41
CA GLU A 269 -12.79 0.64 -11.77
C GLU A 269 -12.81 -0.60 -12.68
N GLY A 270 -12.01 -1.63 -12.37
CA GLY A 270 -11.95 -2.84 -13.17
C GLY A 270 -11.31 -2.67 -14.55
N PHE A 271 -10.69 -1.53 -14.84
CA PHE A 271 -10.10 -1.25 -16.15
C PHE A 271 -8.58 -1.42 -16.13
N ARG A 272 -8.12 -2.51 -16.69
CA ARG A 272 -6.70 -2.81 -16.88
C ARG A 272 -6.19 -2.21 -18.18
N VAL A 273 -5.50 -1.09 -18.11
CA VAL A 273 -4.79 -0.49 -19.24
C VAL A 273 -3.68 -1.42 -19.71
N LYS A 274 -3.63 -1.69 -21.01
CA LYS A 274 -2.64 -2.56 -21.66
C LYS A 274 -1.55 -1.77 -22.37
N LYS A 275 -1.90 -0.65 -22.97
CA LYS A 275 -0.92 0.25 -23.60
C LYS A 275 -1.43 1.69 -23.71
N ILE A 276 -0.50 2.61 -23.88
CA ILE A 276 -0.72 3.99 -24.24
C ILE A 276 -0.78 4.08 -25.77
N LEU A 277 -1.74 4.83 -26.29
CA LEU A 277 -1.89 5.13 -27.70
C LEU A 277 -1.10 6.40 -28.05
N PHE A 278 -0.55 6.44 -29.25
CA PHE A 278 0.24 7.56 -29.73
C PHE A 278 -0.15 7.91 -31.15
N ASP A 279 -0.32 9.20 -31.40
CA ASP A 279 -0.42 9.76 -32.73
C ASP A 279 0.95 10.20 -33.24
N GLN A 280 1.18 10.08 -34.51
CA GLN A 280 2.36 10.62 -35.17
C GLN A 280 2.12 12.08 -35.56
N THR A 281 3.00 12.96 -35.16
CA THR A 281 2.98 14.37 -35.50
C THR A 281 4.31 14.79 -36.16
N SER A 282 4.39 15.95 -36.73
CA SER A 282 5.65 16.50 -37.25
C SER A 282 6.74 16.65 -36.18
N GLY A 283 6.36 16.78 -34.90
CA GLY A 283 7.27 16.86 -33.76
C GLY A 283 7.56 15.51 -33.08
N GLY A 284 7.08 14.38 -33.62
CA GLY A 284 7.26 13.06 -33.08
C GLY A 284 5.96 12.41 -32.57
N ARG A 285 6.09 11.44 -31.69
CA ARG A 285 4.95 10.72 -31.10
C ARG A 285 4.33 11.50 -29.94
N VAL A 286 3.03 11.73 -29.99
CA VAL A 286 2.25 12.36 -28.91
C VAL A 286 1.25 11.37 -28.36
N ALA A 287 1.16 11.25 -27.03
CA ALA A 287 0.16 10.39 -26.41
C ALA A 287 -1.26 10.89 -26.73
N SER A 288 -2.13 10.01 -27.22
CA SER A 288 -3.50 10.31 -27.66
C SER A 288 -4.56 9.50 -26.89
N GLY A 289 -4.16 8.72 -25.90
CA GLY A 289 -5.08 7.96 -25.08
C GLY A 289 -4.50 6.66 -24.56
N VAL A 290 -5.39 5.75 -24.15
CA VAL A 290 -5.03 4.41 -23.66
C VAL A 290 -6.01 3.38 -24.20
N GLU A 291 -5.55 2.12 -24.30
CA GLU A 291 -6.44 1.00 -24.53
C GLU A 291 -6.23 -0.08 -23.47
N GLY A 292 -7.29 -0.81 -23.17
CA GLY A 292 -7.24 -1.86 -22.16
C GLY A 292 -8.48 -2.73 -22.20
N VAL A 293 -8.63 -3.50 -21.12
CA VAL A 293 -9.80 -4.35 -20.90
C VAL A 293 -10.47 -3.91 -19.61
N TRP A 294 -11.73 -3.61 -19.70
CA TRP A 294 -12.60 -3.40 -18.57
C TRP A 294 -13.31 -4.70 -18.21
N THR A 295 -13.41 -4.98 -16.93
CA THR A 295 -14.16 -6.12 -16.39
C THR A 295 -15.14 -5.59 -15.36
N SER A 296 -16.40 -5.97 -15.48
CA SER A 296 -17.44 -5.56 -14.55
C SER A 296 -17.15 -6.10 -13.14
N ARG A 297 -17.59 -5.35 -12.13
CA ARG A 297 -17.71 -5.89 -10.78
C ARG A 297 -18.86 -6.90 -10.75
N ASP A 298 -18.60 -8.07 -10.18
CA ASP A 298 -19.67 -9.00 -9.81
C ASP A 298 -20.28 -8.64 -8.45
N SER A 299 -21.27 -9.43 -8.01
CA SER A 299 -21.99 -9.20 -6.77
C SER A 299 -21.15 -9.46 -5.51
N HIS A 300 -19.93 -9.99 -5.63
CA HIS A 300 -19.14 -10.40 -4.48
C HIS A 300 -17.66 -10.16 -4.71
N PHE A 301 -17.13 -9.07 -4.17
CA PHE A 301 -15.71 -8.65 -4.22
C PHE A 301 -15.12 -8.48 -5.63
N GLY A 302 -15.94 -8.44 -6.66
CA GLY A 302 -15.54 -8.11 -8.02
C GLY A 302 -14.71 -9.16 -8.74
N THR A 303 -14.75 -10.42 -8.34
CA THR A 303 -13.83 -11.44 -8.86
C THR A 303 -14.48 -12.73 -9.36
N ASN A 304 -15.77 -12.95 -9.18
CA ASN A 304 -16.41 -14.17 -9.66
C ASN A 304 -16.72 -14.09 -11.14
N ALA A 305 -16.14 -14.99 -11.87
CA ALA A 305 -15.98 -14.90 -13.29
C ALA A 305 -17.19 -15.36 -14.11
N SER A 306 -18.19 -16.02 -13.55
CA SER A 306 -19.21 -16.68 -14.39
C SER A 306 -20.10 -15.71 -15.15
N ASP A 307 -20.33 -14.49 -14.61
CA ASP A 307 -21.22 -13.50 -15.20
C ASP A 307 -20.56 -12.14 -15.44
N ALA A 308 -19.25 -12.06 -15.26
CA ALA A 308 -18.49 -10.84 -15.44
C ALA A 308 -18.43 -10.44 -16.92
N VAL A 309 -18.88 -9.23 -17.23
CA VAL A 309 -18.72 -8.63 -18.55
C VAL A 309 -17.28 -8.18 -18.71
N SER A 310 -16.62 -8.67 -19.74
CA SER A 310 -15.27 -8.21 -20.11
C SER A 310 -15.32 -7.59 -21.50
N ARG A 311 -14.84 -6.34 -21.61
CA ARG A 311 -14.92 -5.59 -22.87
C ARG A 311 -13.65 -4.78 -23.12
N LYS A 312 -13.22 -4.75 -24.37
CA LYS A 312 -12.15 -3.84 -24.81
C LYS A 312 -12.66 -2.41 -24.74
N VAL A 313 -11.87 -1.51 -24.15
CA VAL A 313 -12.18 -0.07 -24.08
C VAL A 313 -10.98 0.72 -24.60
N ILE A 314 -11.28 1.74 -25.38
CA ILE A 314 -10.32 2.73 -25.89
C ILE A 314 -10.71 4.07 -25.30
N ILE A 315 -9.82 4.70 -24.57
CA ILE A 315 -10.02 6.05 -24.05
C ILE A 315 -9.12 6.99 -24.83
N LYS A 316 -9.74 7.88 -25.62
CA LYS A 316 -9.04 8.96 -26.29
C LYS A 316 -8.88 10.13 -25.32
N ALA A 317 -7.68 10.66 -25.21
CA ALA A 317 -7.39 11.77 -24.31
C ALA A 317 -6.27 12.66 -24.87
N LYS A 318 -6.37 13.95 -24.60
CA LYS A 318 -5.33 14.92 -24.97
C LYS A 318 -4.06 14.74 -24.12
N LYS A 319 -4.21 14.20 -22.91
CA LYS A 319 -3.11 13.95 -21.97
C LYS A 319 -3.30 12.61 -21.25
N VAL A 320 -2.21 11.90 -21.04
CA VAL A 320 -2.17 10.63 -20.30
C VAL A 320 -1.25 10.79 -19.10
N ILE A 321 -1.79 10.58 -17.91
CA ILE A 321 -1.01 10.55 -16.66
C ILE A 321 -0.83 9.09 -16.24
N VAL A 322 0.41 8.62 -16.20
CA VAL A 322 0.73 7.25 -15.75
C VAL A 322 1.06 7.27 -14.26
N SER A 323 0.22 6.65 -13.45
CA SER A 323 0.34 6.61 -11.99
C SER A 323 0.02 5.22 -11.42
N CYS A 324 0.53 4.17 -12.09
CA CYS A 324 0.23 2.77 -11.78
C CYS A 324 1.13 2.18 -10.68
N GLY A 325 1.84 3.01 -9.93
CA GLY A 325 2.83 2.58 -8.94
C GLY A 325 4.15 2.11 -9.56
N THR A 326 5.10 1.80 -8.69
CA THR A 326 6.50 1.59 -9.08
C THR A 326 6.74 0.35 -9.95
N LEU A 327 5.88 -0.68 -9.83
CA LEU A 327 5.98 -1.91 -10.63
C LEU A 327 5.26 -1.80 -11.99
N HIS A 328 4.05 -1.25 -11.99
CA HIS A 328 3.21 -1.25 -13.19
C HIS A 328 3.42 -0.05 -14.10
N SER A 329 3.88 1.10 -13.60
CA SER A 329 4.18 2.25 -14.46
C SER A 329 5.26 1.93 -15.49
N PRO A 330 6.45 1.41 -15.11
CA PRO A 330 7.45 1.06 -16.11
C PRO A 330 6.99 -0.09 -17.02
N LEU A 331 6.23 -1.05 -16.52
CA LEU A 331 5.69 -2.12 -17.34
C LEU A 331 4.77 -1.58 -18.44
N LEU A 332 3.85 -0.68 -18.09
CA LEU A 332 2.96 -0.03 -19.05
C LEU A 332 3.74 0.79 -20.10
N LEU A 333 4.76 1.53 -19.68
CA LEU A 333 5.60 2.31 -20.59
C LEU A 333 6.33 1.40 -21.60
N LEU A 334 6.91 0.29 -21.15
CA LEU A 334 7.59 -0.69 -22.02
C LEU A 334 6.61 -1.37 -22.97
N GLN A 335 5.45 -1.80 -22.49
CA GLN A 335 4.39 -2.39 -23.32
C GLN A 335 3.83 -1.42 -24.35
N SER A 336 3.94 -0.11 -24.09
CA SER A 336 3.56 0.94 -25.03
C SER A 336 4.64 1.29 -26.05
N GLY A 337 5.74 0.54 -26.07
CA GLY A 337 6.83 0.69 -27.06
C GLY A 337 7.78 1.86 -26.78
N LEU A 338 7.85 2.34 -25.55
CA LEU A 338 8.86 3.30 -25.12
C LEU A 338 10.19 2.57 -24.84
N LYS A 339 11.30 3.10 -25.38
CA LYS A 339 12.60 2.41 -25.38
C LYS A 339 13.68 3.11 -24.54
N ASN A 340 13.28 4.00 -23.61
CA ASN A 340 14.27 4.63 -22.74
C ASN A 340 14.91 3.57 -21.83
N SER A 341 16.24 3.54 -21.79
CA SER A 341 17.02 2.53 -21.06
C SER A 341 16.86 2.59 -19.54
N HIS A 342 16.35 3.69 -18.99
CA HIS A 342 16.12 3.86 -17.55
C HIS A 342 14.75 3.35 -17.08
N ILE A 343 13.83 3.06 -18.00
CA ILE A 343 12.51 2.54 -17.60
C ILE A 343 12.66 1.21 -16.88
N GLY A 344 12.16 1.14 -15.65
CA GLY A 344 12.15 -0.07 -14.81
C GLY A 344 13.48 -0.46 -14.17
N LYS A 345 14.53 0.38 -14.26
CA LYS A 345 15.88 0.02 -13.77
C LYS A 345 16.30 0.65 -12.45
N ASN A 346 15.55 1.59 -11.93
CA ASN A 346 15.96 2.34 -10.74
C ASN A 346 14.93 2.18 -9.62
N LEU A 347 14.60 0.94 -9.28
CA LEU A 347 13.68 0.65 -8.18
C LEU A 347 14.35 0.97 -6.84
N HIS A 348 13.74 1.87 -6.08
CA HIS A 348 14.07 2.15 -4.71
C HIS A 348 12.89 1.78 -3.82
N LEU A 349 13.15 1.09 -2.73
CA LEU A 349 12.16 0.65 -1.75
C LEU A 349 12.48 1.25 -0.39
N HIS A 350 11.49 1.34 0.49
CA HIS A 350 11.72 1.64 1.89
C HIS A 350 12.27 0.40 2.60
N PRO A 351 13.57 0.35 2.95
CA PRO A 351 14.10 -0.78 3.68
C PRO A 351 13.52 -0.77 5.09
N GLY A 352 12.74 -1.78 5.44
CA GLY A 352 12.22 -2.00 6.77
C GLY A 352 13.00 -3.10 7.49
N LYS A 353 13.45 -2.85 8.71
CA LYS A 353 13.91 -3.91 9.61
C LYS A 353 12.84 -4.15 10.67
N TYR A 354 12.42 -5.39 10.82
CA TYR A 354 11.56 -5.78 11.93
C TYR A 354 12.45 -6.07 13.14
N ILE A 355 12.17 -5.39 14.26
CA ILE A 355 12.82 -5.65 15.54
C ILE A 355 11.83 -6.46 16.37
N PHE A 356 12.18 -7.70 16.71
CA PHE A 356 11.41 -8.55 17.60
C PHE A 356 11.95 -8.37 19.02
N LEU A 357 11.12 -7.86 19.92
CA LEU A 357 11.43 -7.78 21.34
C LEU A 357 10.85 -9.00 22.06
N GLY A 358 11.72 -9.85 22.60
CA GLY A 358 11.33 -10.94 23.47
C GLY A 358 11.28 -10.46 24.92
N PHE A 359 10.18 -10.75 25.62
CA PHE A 359 10.06 -10.52 27.05
C PHE A 359 10.13 -11.87 27.79
N GLN A 360 10.94 -11.95 28.82
CA GLN A 360 11.13 -13.20 29.60
C GLN A 360 9.91 -13.62 30.45
N ARG A 361 8.85 -12.79 30.46
CA ARG A 361 7.59 -13.10 31.17
C ARG A 361 6.41 -13.06 30.21
N PRO A 362 5.44 -13.96 30.38
CA PRO A 362 4.25 -13.94 29.53
C PRO A 362 3.48 -12.64 29.78
N LEU A 363 3.31 -11.87 28.71
CA LEU A 363 2.43 -10.72 28.66
C LEU A 363 1.03 -11.24 28.38
N LEU A 364 0.11 -11.09 29.28
CA LEU A 364 -1.23 -11.62 29.11
C LEU A 364 -2.32 -10.57 29.28
N ILE A 365 -3.24 -10.69 28.38
CA ILE A 365 -4.63 -10.25 28.33
C ILE A 365 -4.85 -8.82 27.84
N TRP A 366 -5.35 -8.80 26.62
CA TRP A 366 -5.93 -7.66 25.96
C TRP A 366 -7.38 -7.46 26.45
N ASN A 367 -7.70 -6.26 26.90
CA ASN A 367 -9.06 -5.86 27.24
C ASN A 367 -9.57 -4.84 26.22
N SER A 368 -10.72 -5.13 25.61
CA SER A 368 -11.30 -4.47 24.45
C SER A 368 -11.77 -3.02 24.64
N ARG A 369 -11.69 -2.44 25.84
CA ARG A 369 -12.16 -1.07 26.08
C ARG A 369 -11.06 -0.01 26.19
N HIS A 370 -9.83 -0.44 26.51
CA HIS A 370 -8.65 0.43 26.50
C HIS A 370 -7.45 -0.50 26.31
N LEU A 371 -6.50 -0.17 25.48
CA LEU A 371 -5.22 -0.86 25.32
C LEU A 371 -4.45 -0.87 26.67
N ARG A 372 -4.97 -1.57 27.68
CA ARG A 372 -4.31 -1.79 28.96
C ARG A 372 -3.78 -3.22 28.98
N TRP A 373 -2.50 -3.33 29.12
CA TRP A 373 -1.79 -4.56 29.39
C TRP A 373 -1.72 -4.78 30.90
N TYR A 374 -2.22 -5.93 31.35
CA TYR A 374 -2.07 -6.35 32.74
C TYR A 374 -0.92 -7.35 32.85
N LEU A 375 0.04 -7.02 33.71
CA LEU A 375 1.05 -7.96 34.17
C LEU A 375 0.47 -8.78 35.32
N ARG A 376 0.36 -10.10 35.19
CA ARG A 376 0.22 -11.01 36.34
C ARG A 376 1.60 -11.52 36.70
N GLY A 377 2.08 -11.18 37.86
CA GLY A 377 3.30 -11.75 38.45
C GLY A 377 3.89 -10.82 39.52
N GLN A 378 4.06 -11.33 40.71
CA GLN A 378 4.61 -10.66 41.89
C GLN A 378 6.10 -10.30 41.70
N GLY A 379 6.47 -9.08 42.10
CA GLY A 379 7.83 -8.67 42.45
C GLY A 379 8.61 -7.90 41.38
N PRO A 380 9.40 -6.90 41.78
CA PRO A 380 10.17 -6.05 40.88
C PRO A 380 11.52 -6.71 40.53
N SER A 381 11.69 -7.14 39.31
CA SER A 381 13.03 -7.33 38.75
C SER A 381 13.00 -6.90 37.28
N LEU A 382 13.77 -5.87 36.97
CA LEU A 382 14.06 -5.36 35.66
C LEU A 382 14.68 -6.48 34.81
N GLY A 383 13.93 -6.97 33.82
CA GLY A 383 14.45 -7.88 32.82
C GLY A 383 15.49 -7.20 31.92
N ARG A 384 16.60 -7.86 31.67
CA ARG A 384 17.64 -7.39 30.76
C ARG A 384 17.09 -7.34 29.34
N LEU A 385 17.25 -6.20 28.68
CA LEU A 385 17.07 -6.08 27.23
C LEU A 385 18.27 -6.80 26.59
N CYS A 386 18.04 -7.94 25.95
CA CYS A 386 19.04 -8.55 25.09
C CYS A 386 18.95 -7.90 23.71
N VAL A 387 19.87 -6.99 23.43
CA VAL A 387 20.15 -6.51 22.07
C VAL A 387 21.27 -7.38 21.54
N ASP A 388 20.99 -8.19 20.51
CA ASP A 388 22.02 -8.97 19.84
C ASP A 388 22.89 -8.03 18.98
N HIS A 389 24.12 -7.78 19.43
CA HIS A 389 25.11 -6.95 18.76
C HIS A 389 25.92 -7.67 17.68
N SER A 390 25.60 -8.91 17.31
CA SER A 390 26.52 -9.74 16.53
C SER A 390 26.48 -9.56 15.01
N ARG A 391 25.93 -8.48 14.45
CA ARG A 391 26.09 -8.17 13.02
C ARG A 391 26.10 -6.68 12.71
N GLN A 392 27.18 -6.02 13.09
CA GLN A 392 27.65 -4.81 12.41
C GLN A 392 28.91 -5.16 11.63
N ARG A 393 28.80 -5.54 10.38
CA ARG A 393 29.79 -5.29 9.30
C ARG A 393 29.10 -5.37 7.95
N ILE A 394 29.28 -4.29 7.25
CA ILE A 394 28.97 -3.89 5.88
C ILE A 394 27.67 -3.12 5.76
#